data_5da3926d75c727e070a4df174e21a8bf
#
_entry.id   5da3926d75c727e070a4df174e21a8bf
#
_cell.length_a   1.000
_cell.length_b   1.000
_cell.length_c   1.000
_cell.angle_alpha   90.00
_cell.angle_beta   90.00
_cell.angle_gamma   90.00
#
_symmetry.space_group_name_H-M   'P 1'
#
loop_
_entity.id
_entity.type
_entity.pdbx_description
1 polymer ?
#
loop_
_entity_poly.entity_id
_entity_poly.type
_entity_poly.pdbx_seq_one_letter_code
_entity_poly.pdbx_strand_id
1 'polypeptide(L)'
;MKTRMIKLSLATLILASVIALPVNAIMQHNHNAKTTVTAPAAKTKHVQIPVKGSCELCKARIEKAAKSVKGVKMAMWEQKSQTLHLQYDPAVATPKKVMQAVAKAGHDAGTVKATPEAYKALPSCCQYKR
;
A
#
# COMPACT_ATOMS: atom_id res chain seq x y z
N MET A 1 44.26 16.62 -15.91
CA MET A 1 45.58 16.69 -15.29
C MET A 1 45.41 16.77 -13.80
N LYS A 2 45.80 15.78 -13.09
CA LYS A 2 46.51 15.60 -11.84
C LYS A 2 46.14 14.30 -11.16
N THR A 3 46.92 13.33 -11.59
CA THR A 3 47.16 12.03 -10.94
C THR A 3 47.69 12.26 -9.53
N ARG A 4 47.13 11.60 -8.54
CA ARG A 4 47.84 11.36 -7.28
C ARG A 4 47.78 9.89 -6.91
N MET A 5 48.89 9.23 -7.23
CA MET A 5 49.31 7.96 -6.67
C MET A 5 49.61 8.15 -5.18
N ILE A 6 49.13 7.26 -4.34
CA ILE A 6 49.63 7.06 -2.97
C ILE A 6 49.78 5.55 -2.78
N LYS A 7 50.96 5.11 -3.05
CA LYS A 7 51.95 4.37 -2.27
C LYS A 7 51.41 3.21 -1.41
N LEU A 8 51.83 2.00 -1.90
CA LEU A 8 51.94 0.77 -1.13
C LEU A 8 52.79 1.02 0.14
N SER A 9 52.38 0.42 1.25
CA SER A 9 53.29 0.08 2.33
C SER A 9 53.03 -1.34 2.78
N LEU A 10 53.96 -2.21 2.46
CA LEU A 10 54.11 -3.55 3.00
C LEU A 10 54.73 -3.44 4.41
N ALA A 11 54.34 -4.34 5.25
CA ALA A 11 55.03 -5.01 6.35
C ALA A 11 54.04 -5.21 7.52
N THR A 12 53.85 -6.33 8.18
CA THR A 12 54.74 -7.44 8.52
C THR A 12 53.90 -8.59 9.11
N LEU A 13 54.41 -9.80 8.89
CA LEU A 13 54.01 -11.07 9.56
C LEU A 13 54.07 -11.00 11.09
N ILE A 14 53.18 -11.74 11.79
CA ILE A 14 53.45 -12.57 12.99
C ILE A 14 52.24 -13.53 13.17
N LEU A 15 52.43 -14.77 12.90
CA LEU A 15 52.48 -16.03 13.66
C LEU A 15 51.33 -16.31 14.66
N ALA A 16 50.61 -17.37 14.31
CA ALA A 16 50.15 -18.51 15.11
C ALA A 16 49.42 -18.29 16.43
N SER A 17 48.16 -18.75 16.44
CA SER A 17 47.68 -19.63 17.51
C SER A 17 46.44 -20.38 17.05
N VAL A 18 46.57 -21.67 16.88
CA VAL A 18 45.55 -22.66 16.71
C VAL A 18 44.82 -22.82 18.05
N ILE A 19 43.57 -22.43 18.13
CA ILE A 19 42.67 -22.90 19.18
C ILE A 19 41.43 -23.45 18.49
N ALA A 20 41.33 -24.79 18.52
CA ALA A 20 40.18 -25.53 18.16
C ALA A 20 39.04 -25.21 19.15
N LEU A 21 37.90 -24.73 18.66
CA LEU A 21 36.69 -24.64 19.43
C LEU A 21 35.57 -25.45 18.75
N PRO A 22 34.72 -26.11 19.53
CA PRO A 22 33.77 -27.09 19.02
C PRO A 22 32.64 -26.42 18.27
N VAL A 23 32.33 -27.01 17.11
CA VAL A 23 31.13 -26.81 16.36
C VAL A 23 29.94 -27.25 17.22
N ASN A 24 29.18 -26.33 17.76
CA ASN A 24 27.77 -26.57 18.13
C ASN A 24 27.07 -25.23 18.35
N ALA A 25 26.71 -24.58 17.29
CA ALA A 25 25.73 -23.50 17.34
C ALA A 25 24.57 -23.91 16.45
N ILE A 26 23.63 -24.59 17.04
CA ILE A 26 22.27 -24.75 16.56
C ILE A 26 21.76 -23.36 16.24
N MET A 27 21.55 -23.11 14.97
CA MET A 27 20.89 -21.92 14.45
C MET A 27 19.41 -21.98 14.84
N GLN A 28 19.12 -21.59 16.07
CA GLN A 28 17.74 -21.29 16.45
C GLN A 28 17.40 -19.93 15.86
N HIS A 29 16.75 -19.95 14.72
CA HIS A 29 16.02 -18.81 14.20
C HIS A 29 14.84 -18.56 15.14
N ASN A 30 15.09 -17.82 16.18
CA ASN A 30 14.05 -17.35 17.08
C ASN A 30 13.32 -16.18 16.40
N HIS A 31 12.38 -16.51 15.50
CA HIS A 31 11.41 -15.57 14.95
C HIS A 31 10.35 -15.26 16.02
N ASN A 32 10.77 -14.71 17.16
CA ASN A 32 9.83 -14.25 18.16
C ASN A 32 10.18 -12.82 18.60
N ALA A 33 10.29 -11.92 17.63
CA ALA A 33 10.11 -10.51 17.88
C ALA A 33 8.62 -10.18 17.78
N LYS A 34 7.82 -10.73 18.70
CA LYS A 34 6.47 -10.28 18.95
C LYS A 34 6.57 -8.92 19.64
N THR A 35 6.88 -7.90 18.87
CA THR A 35 6.63 -6.53 19.30
C THR A 35 5.12 -6.35 19.31
N THR A 36 4.51 -6.70 20.42
CA THR A 36 3.12 -6.41 20.72
C THR A 36 3.04 -4.90 20.95
N VAL A 37 3.02 -4.12 19.88
CA VAL A 37 2.46 -2.78 19.94
C VAL A 37 0.95 -3.00 20.01
N THR A 38 0.43 -3.08 21.21
CA THR A 38 -1.00 -3.01 21.48
C THR A 38 -1.44 -1.57 21.18
N ALA A 39 -1.57 -1.23 19.90
CA ALA A 39 -2.41 -0.13 19.50
C ALA A 39 -3.84 -0.53 19.87
N PRO A 40 -4.65 0.36 20.50
CA PRO A 40 -6.05 0.05 20.76
C PRO A 40 -6.67 -0.41 19.47
N ALA A 41 -7.36 -1.54 19.49
CA ALA A 41 -7.99 -2.13 18.32
C ALA A 41 -8.99 -1.11 17.76
N ALA A 42 -8.55 -0.31 16.81
CA ALA A 42 -9.40 0.64 16.10
C ALA A 42 -10.54 -0.19 15.51
N LYS A 43 -11.77 0.09 15.93
CA LYS A 43 -12.97 -0.64 15.50
C LYS A 43 -13.08 -0.48 13.98
N THR A 44 -12.56 -1.46 13.25
CA THR A 44 -12.59 -1.45 11.79
C THR A 44 -13.97 -1.90 11.32
N LYS A 45 -14.61 -1.12 10.48
CA LYS A 45 -15.85 -1.49 9.80
C LYS A 45 -15.59 -1.89 8.36
N HIS A 46 -16.41 -2.80 7.86
CA HIS A 46 -16.41 -3.25 6.47
C HIS A 46 -17.69 -2.79 5.80
N VAL A 47 -17.59 -2.34 4.57
CA VAL A 47 -18.74 -1.99 3.74
C VAL A 47 -18.43 -2.27 2.27
N GLN A 48 -19.46 -2.57 1.52
CA GLN A 48 -19.44 -2.72 0.07
C GLN A 48 -20.15 -1.52 -0.57
N ILE A 49 -19.49 -0.89 -1.54
CA ILE A 49 -20.00 0.29 -2.23
C ILE A 49 -20.01 -0.03 -3.73
N PRO A 50 -21.17 0.05 -4.41
CA PRO A 50 -21.21 -0.08 -5.87
C PRO A 50 -20.46 1.08 -6.51
N VAL A 51 -19.49 0.79 -7.38
CA VAL A 51 -18.67 1.80 -8.06
C VAL A 51 -18.55 1.44 -9.53
N LYS A 52 -18.87 2.39 -10.40
CA LYS A 52 -18.82 2.21 -11.85
C LYS A 52 -17.39 2.35 -12.39
N GLY A 53 -16.98 1.38 -13.20
CA GLY A 53 -15.71 1.34 -13.89
C GLY A 53 -15.72 0.24 -14.96
N SER A 54 -14.72 0.19 -15.84
CA SER A 54 -14.71 -0.75 -16.97
C SER A 54 -13.40 -1.50 -17.17
N CYS A 55 -12.30 -1.11 -16.51
CA CYS A 55 -10.99 -1.68 -16.79
C CYS A 55 -10.05 -1.64 -15.57
N GLU A 56 -8.88 -2.27 -15.69
CA GLU A 56 -7.86 -2.29 -14.64
C GLU A 56 -7.33 -0.89 -14.26
N LEU A 57 -7.31 0.04 -15.21
CA LEU A 57 -6.95 1.44 -14.90
C LEU A 57 -8.01 2.10 -14.02
N CYS A 58 -9.29 1.74 -14.21
CA CYS A 58 -10.38 2.17 -13.30
C CYS A 58 -10.14 1.63 -11.90
N LYS A 59 -9.78 0.35 -11.77
CA LYS A 59 -9.46 -0.28 -10.50
C LYS A 59 -8.38 0.51 -9.75
N ALA A 60 -7.25 0.75 -10.40
CA ALA A 60 -6.16 1.50 -9.80
C ALA A 60 -6.59 2.91 -9.34
N ARG A 61 -7.40 3.62 -10.14
CA ARG A 61 -7.93 4.95 -9.80
C ARG A 61 -8.90 4.93 -8.64
N ILE A 62 -9.87 4.01 -8.66
CA ILE A 62 -10.89 3.85 -7.62
C ILE A 62 -10.23 3.53 -6.28
N GLU A 63 -9.34 2.54 -6.27
CA GLU A 63 -8.65 2.11 -5.05
C GLU A 63 -7.72 3.21 -4.50
N LYS A 64 -6.98 3.91 -5.37
CA LYS A 64 -6.14 5.05 -4.99
C LYS A 64 -6.98 6.17 -4.38
N ALA A 65 -8.09 6.53 -4.99
CA ALA A 65 -8.99 7.56 -4.49
C ALA A 65 -9.59 7.18 -3.13
N ALA A 66 -10.03 5.93 -2.98
CA ALA A 66 -10.58 5.44 -1.72
C ALA A 66 -9.50 5.42 -0.60
N LYS A 67 -8.29 4.95 -0.91
CA LYS A 67 -7.16 4.88 0.04
C LYS A 67 -6.62 6.27 0.43
N SER A 68 -6.87 7.30 -0.36
CA SER A 68 -6.47 8.68 0.00
C SER A 68 -7.29 9.27 1.16
N VAL A 69 -8.43 8.67 1.50
CA VAL A 69 -9.26 9.12 2.61
C VAL A 69 -8.66 8.63 3.92
N LYS A 70 -8.27 9.57 4.80
CA LYS A 70 -7.75 9.26 6.13
C LYS A 70 -8.72 8.36 6.89
N GLY A 71 -8.21 7.27 7.46
CA GLY A 71 -9.01 6.28 8.18
C GLY A 71 -9.41 5.06 7.33
N VAL A 72 -9.19 5.07 6.02
CA VAL A 72 -9.32 3.89 5.18
C VAL A 72 -8.12 2.98 5.41
N LYS A 73 -8.39 1.72 5.74
CA LYS A 73 -7.38 0.69 5.99
C LYS A 73 -7.15 -0.19 4.76
N MET A 74 -8.24 -0.52 4.07
CA MET A 74 -8.20 -1.30 2.84
C MET A 74 -9.30 -0.84 1.89
N ALA A 75 -8.98 -0.80 0.60
CA ALA A 75 -9.94 -0.59 -0.47
C ALA A 75 -9.55 -1.50 -1.64
N MET A 76 -10.46 -2.34 -2.07
CA MET A 76 -10.31 -3.27 -3.18
C MET A 76 -11.57 -3.24 -4.04
N TRP A 77 -11.41 -2.88 -5.31
CA TRP A 77 -12.51 -2.83 -6.26
C TRP A 77 -12.51 -4.07 -7.14
N GLU A 78 -13.67 -4.66 -7.27
CA GLU A 78 -13.89 -5.82 -8.12
C GLU A 78 -14.66 -5.42 -9.39
N GLN A 79 -14.04 -5.67 -10.55
CA GLN A 79 -14.59 -5.27 -11.84
C GLN A 79 -15.87 -6.04 -12.21
N LYS A 80 -15.92 -7.34 -11.91
CA LYS A 80 -17.07 -8.19 -12.27
C LYS A 80 -18.34 -7.77 -11.55
N SER A 81 -18.24 -7.54 -10.26
CA SER A 81 -19.37 -7.14 -9.41
C SER A 81 -19.58 -5.62 -9.36
N GLN A 82 -18.64 -4.83 -9.92
CA GLN A 82 -18.65 -3.35 -9.82
C GLN A 82 -18.72 -2.86 -8.37
N THR A 83 -18.02 -3.56 -7.47
CA THR A 83 -18.13 -3.33 -6.02
C THR A 83 -16.76 -2.98 -5.42
N LEU A 84 -16.72 -1.92 -4.64
CA LEU A 84 -15.60 -1.52 -3.82
C LEU A 84 -15.78 -2.11 -2.41
N HIS A 85 -14.93 -3.04 -2.04
CA HIS A 85 -14.80 -3.57 -0.69
C HIS A 85 -13.93 -2.63 0.13
N LEU A 86 -14.47 -2.08 1.18
CA LEU A 86 -13.84 -1.05 1.99
C LEU A 86 -13.71 -1.50 3.44
N GLN A 87 -12.52 -1.34 4.01
CA GLN A 87 -12.27 -1.40 5.46
C GLN A 87 -11.84 -0.02 5.95
N TYR A 88 -12.47 0.48 6.98
CA TYR A 88 -12.20 1.81 7.49
C TYR A 88 -12.42 1.92 9.00
N ASP A 89 -11.77 2.91 9.59
CA ASP A 89 -12.00 3.32 10.98
C ASP A 89 -13.20 4.30 11.02
N PRO A 90 -14.32 3.91 11.64
CA PRO A 90 -15.52 4.76 11.68
C PRO A 90 -15.37 6.04 12.50
N ALA A 91 -14.35 6.12 13.36
CA ALA A 91 -14.05 7.34 14.10
C ALA A 91 -13.40 8.42 13.21
N VAL A 92 -12.79 8.03 12.08
CA VAL A 92 -12.00 8.92 11.21
C VAL A 92 -12.62 9.08 9.84
N ALA A 93 -13.17 7.99 9.27
CA ALA A 93 -13.71 7.95 7.92
C ALA A 93 -15.20 7.56 7.93
N THR A 94 -15.87 7.95 6.85
CA THR A 94 -17.25 7.50 6.57
C THR A 94 -17.32 7.01 5.11
N PRO A 95 -18.21 6.04 4.80
CA PRO A 95 -18.44 5.62 3.41
C PRO A 95 -18.74 6.80 2.47
N LYS A 96 -19.47 7.80 2.95
CA LYS A 96 -19.79 9.00 2.18
C LYS A 96 -18.54 9.77 1.75
N LYS A 97 -17.56 9.97 2.64
CA LYS A 97 -16.28 10.61 2.29
C LYS A 97 -15.52 9.83 1.22
N VAL A 98 -15.56 8.50 1.30
CA VAL A 98 -14.91 7.63 0.31
C VAL A 98 -15.62 7.73 -1.04
N MET A 99 -16.96 7.67 -1.07
CA MET A 99 -17.74 7.86 -2.30
C MET A 99 -17.44 9.21 -2.96
N GLN A 100 -17.33 10.28 -2.17
CA GLN A 100 -16.98 11.61 -2.68
C GLN A 100 -15.55 11.65 -3.29
N ALA A 101 -14.58 11.00 -2.66
CA ALA A 101 -13.22 10.91 -3.20
C ALA A 101 -13.18 10.14 -4.52
N VAL A 102 -13.91 9.03 -4.60
CA VAL A 102 -14.03 8.21 -5.81
C VAL A 102 -14.76 8.97 -6.92
N ALA A 103 -15.82 9.71 -6.58
CA ALA A 103 -16.55 10.54 -7.54
C ALA A 103 -15.69 11.69 -8.10
N LYS A 104 -14.85 12.32 -7.27
CA LYS A 104 -13.86 13.31 -7.72
C LYS A 104 -12.82 12.71 -8.70
N ALA A 105 -12.52 11.42 -8.56
CA ALA A 105 -11.65 10.71 -9.49
C ALA A 105 -12.33 10.30 -10.81
N GLY A 106 -13.62 10.65 -10.99
CA GLY A 106 -14.38 10.44 -12.22
C GLY A 106 -15.31 9.21 -12.22
N HIS A 107 -15.41 8.48 -11.10
CA HIS A 107 -16.20 7.26 -11.01
C HIS A 107 -17.44 7.44 -10.14
N ASP A 108 -18.61 7.06 -10.65
CA ASP A 108 -19.84 7.05 -9.87
C ASP A 108 -19.74 6.03 -8.73
N ALA A 109 -19.97 6.44 -7.49
CA ALA A 109 -19.83 5.62 -6.30
C ALA A 109 -21.08 5.69 -5.42
N GLY A 110 -21.84 4.61 -5.34
CA GLY A 110 -23.07 4.53 -4.59
C GLY A 110 -24.05 5.63 -5.02
N THR A 111 -24.42 6.47 -4.06
CA THR A 111 -25.33 7.60 -4.29
C THR A 111 -24.62 8.86 -4.80
N VAL A 112 -23.28 8.87 -4.84
CA VAL A 112 -22.51 10.03 -5.29
C VAL A 112 -22.09 9.86 -6.74
N LYS A 113 -22.49 10.79 -7.58
CA LYS A 113 -22.15 10.81 -9.00
C LYS A 113 -20.89 11.64 -9.23
N ALA A 114 -20.02 11.17 -10.13
CA ALA A 114 -18.94 12.00 -10.65
C ALA A 114 -19.49 13.17 -11.45
N THR A 115 -18.86 14.32 -11.37
CA THR A 115 -19.24 15.46 -12.22
C THR A 115 -18.97 15.14 -13.69
N PRO A 116 -19.72 15.76 -14.64
CA PRO A 116 -19.47 15.55 -16.06
C PRO A 116 -18.01 15.82 -16.45
N GLU A 117 -17.39 16.83 -15.85
CA GLU A 117 -15.99 17.22 -16.09
C GLU A 117 -15.03 16.15 -15.62
N ALA A 118 -15.20 15.65 -14.37
CA ALA A 118 -14.38 14.59 -13.81
C ALA A 118 -14.50 13.29 -14.62
N TYR A 119 -15.71 12.96 -15.06
CA TYR A 119 -15.95 11.80 -15.92
C TYR A 119 -15.30 11.96 -17.30
N LYS A 120 -15.47 13.12 -17.96
CA LYS A 120 -14.86 13.40 -19.28
C LYS A 120 -13.33 13.42 -19.24
N ALA A 121 -12.74 13.75 -18.08
CA ALA A 121 -11.30 13.72 -17.88
C ALA A 121 -10.72 12.30 -17.74
N LEU A 122 -11.56 11.27 -17.65
CA LEU A 122 -11.10 9.89 -17.63
C LEU A 122 -10.51 9.49 -19.00
N PRO A 123 -9.48 8.63 -19.02
CA PRO A 123 -9.06 7.98 -20.24
C PRO A 123 -10.24 7.25 -20.91
N SER A 124 -10.21 7.14 -22.22
CA SER A 124 -11.30 6.52 -23.01
C SER A 124 -11.69 5.12 -22.51
N CYS A 125 -10.71 4.30 -22.13
CA CYS A 125 -10.95 2.97 -21.56
C CYS A 125 -11.64 3.00 -20.17
N CYS A 126 -11.61 4.13 -19.47
CA CYS A 126 -12.25 4.32 -18.17
C CYS A 126 -13.63 4.99 -18.28
N GLN A 127 -14.04 5.46 -19.46
CA GLN A 127 -15.36 6.05 -19.68
C GLN A 127 -16.40 4.92 -19.80
N TYR A 128 -16.95 4.53 -18.67
CA TYR A 128 -17.98 3.49 -18.56
C TYR A 128 -19.34 4.03 -19.02
N LYS A 129 -20.24 3.14 -19.40
CA LYS A 129 -21.64 3.51 -19.75
C LYS A 129 -22.39 4.01 -18.52
N ARG A 130 -22.86 5.23 -18.56
CA ARG A 130 -23.63 5.90 -17.49
C ARG A 130 -25.13 5.65 -17.63
#